data_716bffe48a0d3dbeb4be4721e7989d87
#
_entry.id   716bffe48a0d3dbeb4be4721e7989d87
#
_cell.length_a   1.000
_cell.length_b   1.000
_cell.length_c   1.000
_cell.angle_alpha   90.00
_cell.angle_beta   90.00
_cell.angle_gamma   90.00
#
_symmetry.space_group_name_H-M   'P 1'
#
loop_
_entity.id
_entity.type
_entity.pdbx_description
1 polymer ?
#
loop_
_entity_poly.entity_id
_entity_poly.type
_entity_poly.pdbx_seq_one_letter_code
_entity_poly.pdbx_strand_id
1 'polypeptide(L)'
;MSFLELLDVLNERLVGAGKSPIAFDHDCREGICGACSLMIDGQAHGPDGETTTCQLHMRRYRDGATITVEPFRANAFPVVRDLVVDRSAFDRIIAAGGFISVNTGSAPEANSLPVAKPRADEAMDNAACIGCGACVAACPNASAMLFVAAKVSHLGLLPQGEPEREARVLALVEAMDREGFGNCTNHYECGAACPKGIPVASIARLNREFLRAALSSSPPRAANSAGA
;
A
#
# COMPACT_ATOMS: atom_id res chain seq x y z
N MET A 1 -20.12 18.34 4.60
CA MET A 1 -20.08 17.05 3.89
C MET A 1 -18.63 16.66 3.61
N SER A 2 -18.35 15.37 3.47
CA SER A 2 -17.08 14.87 2.97
C SER A 2 -16.97 15.02 1.44
N PHE A 3 -15.75 14.79 0.91
CA PHE A 3 -15.55 14.83 -0.54
C PHE A 3 -16.29 13.70 -1.27
N LEU A 4 -16.41 12.50 -0.67
CA LEU A 4 -17.20 11.41 -1.25
C LEU A 4 -18.70 11.74 -1.28
N GLU A 5 -19.24 12.36 -0.23
CA GLU A 5 -20.64 12.83 -0.23
C GLU A 5 -20.90 13.88 -1.33
N LEU A 6 -19.90 14.73 -1.64
CA LEU A 6 -20.01 15.63 -2.80
C LEU A 6 -20.18 14.85 -4.11
N LEU A 7 -19.40 13.78 -4.31
CA LEU A 7 -19.52 12.93 -5.50
C LEU A 7 -20.87 12.19 -5.55
N ASP A 8 -21.39 11.74 -4.40
CA ASP A 8 -22.75 11.16 -4.33
C ASP A 8 -23.79 12.18 -4.77
N VAL A 9 -23.78 13.40 -4.21
CA VAL A 9 -24.71 14.49 -4.59
C VAL A 9 -24.57 14.87 -6.07
N LEU A 10 -23.35 14.89 -6.60
CA LEU A 10 -23.11 15.11 -8.02
C LEU A 10 -23.77 14.03 -8.87
N ASN A 11 -23.61 12.76 -8.50
CA ASN A 11 -24.19 11.63 -9.21
C ASN A 11 -25.72 11.64 -9.14
N GLU A 12 -26.32 11.99 -8.00
CA GLU A 12 -27.78 12.18 -7.90
C GLU A 12 -28.29 13.24 -8.88
N ARG A 13 -27.57 14.38 -8.98
CA ARG A 13 -27.92 15.45 -9.94
C ARG A 13 -27.77 15.01 -11.40
N LEU A 14 -26.69 14.25 -11.72
CA LEU A 14 -26.48 13.72 -13.06
C LEU A 14 -27.62 12.77 -13.45
N VAL A 15 -27.96 11.82 -12.59
CA VAL A 15 -29.06 10.86 -12.82
C VAL A 15 -30.38 11.58 -12.94
N GLY A 16 -30.69 12.56 -12.08
CA GLY A 16 -31.89 13.38 -12.16
C GLY A 16 -32.00 14.20 -13.47
N ALA A 17 -30.85 14.54 -14.07
CA ALA A 17 -30.76 15.20 -15.38
C ALA A 17 -30.72 14.21 -16.58
N GLY A 18 -30.94 12.91 -16.37
CA GLY A 18 -30.86 11.86 -17.39
C GLY A 18 -29.46 11.58 -17.92
N LYS A 19 -28.41 11.94 -17.17
CA LYS A 19 -27.00 11.70 -17.49
C LYS A 19 -26.45 10.49 -16.73
N SER A 20 -25.43 9.86 -17.30
CA SER A 20 -24.73 8.76 -16.62
C SER A 20 -23.98 9.27 -15.37
N PRO A 21 -24.03 8.55 -14.24
CA PRO A 21 -23.22 8.87 -13.08
C PRO A 21 -21.75 8.61 -13.35
N ILE A 22 -20.88 9.31 -12.62
CA ILE A 22 -19.43 9.10 -12.61
C ILE A 22 -19.13 7.87 -11.73
N ALA A 23 -18.36 6.91 -12.27
CA ALA A 23 -17.90 5.77 -11.50
C ALA A 23 -16.72 6.16 -10.60
N PHE A 24 -16.80 5.84 -9.32
CA PHE A 24 -15.72 5.96 -8.34
C PHE A 24 -15.84 4.89 -7.25
N ASP A 25 -14.71 4.47 -6.71
CA ASP A 25 -14.66 3.44 -5.66
C ASP A 25 -14.87 4.05 -4.28
N HIS A 26 -15.68 3.39 -3.48
CA HIS A 26 -15.87 3.69 -2.06
C HIS A 26 -16.35 2.46 -1.31
N ASP A 27 -16.10 2.41 0.01
CA ASP A 27 -16.57 1.34 0.88
C ASP A 27 -16.77 1.86 2.32
N CYS A 28 -15.76 1.73 3.20
CA CYS A 28 -15.92 2.00 4.63
C CYS A 28 -16.34 3.43 4.99
N ARG A 29 -15.93 4.43 4.21
CA ARG A 29 -16.10 5.89 4.47
C ARG A 29 -15.46 6.37 5.79
N GLU A 30 -14.60 5.56 6.40
CA GLU A 30 -13.95 5.79 7.71
C GLU A 30 -12.41 5.86 7.61
N GLY A 31 -11.86 5.91 6.40
CA GLY A 31 -10.42 6.03 6.18
C GLY A 31 -9.62 4.76 6.45
N ILE A 32 -10.22 3.57 6.40
CA ILE A 32 -9.58 2.30 6.78
C ILE A 32 -9.50 1.24 5.68
N CYS A 33 -10.30 1.35 4.60
CA CYS A 33 -10.33 0.30 3.57
C CYS A 33 -9.44 0.57 2.35
N GLY A 34 -9.02 1.82 2.12
CA GLY A 34 -8.20 2.20 0.97
C GLY A 34 -8.93 2.26 -0.38
N ALA A 35 -10.27 2.08 -0.43
CA ALA A 35 -11.02 2.06 -1.68
C ALA A 35 -11.13 3.44 -2.35
N CYS A 36 -11.37 4.50 -1.60
CA CYS A 36 -11.64 5.86 -2.09
C CYS A 36 -10.40 6.61 -2.60
N SER A 37 -9.66 6.01 -3.51
CA SER A 37 -8.35 6.50 -3.98
C SER A 37 -8.51 7.42 -5.19
N LEU A 38 -8.36 8.73 -4.97
CA LEU A 38 -8.49 9.77 -5.99
C LEU A 38 -7.34 10.79 -5.91
N MET A 39 -6.91 11.30 -7.07
CA MET A 39 -6.10 12.51 -7.16
C MET A 39 -7.04 13.71 -7.13
N ILE A 40 -6.80 14.65 -6.23
CA ILE A 40 -7.59 15.87 -6.08
C ILE A 40 -6.62 17.05 -6.16
N ASP A 41 -6.79 17.89 -7.18
CA ASP A 41 -5.89 19.00 -7.50
C ASP A 41 -4.42 18.58 -7.58
N GLY A 42 -4.16 17.40 -8.18
CA GLY A 42 -2.82 16.85 -8.35
C GLY A 42 -2.22 16.21 -7.10
N GLN A 43 -2.96 16.10 -6.00
CA GLN A 43 -2.52 15.48 -4.76
C GLN A 43 -3.31 14.20 -4.46
N ALA A 44 -2.61 13.12 -4.09
CA ALA A 44 -3.26 11.87 -3.73
C ALA A 44 -4.09 12.07 -2.45
N HIS A 45 -5.37 11.74 -2.50
CA HIS A 45 -6.38 11.97 -1.47
C HIS A 45 -6.72 13.44 -1.16
N GLY A 46 -6.09 14.41 -1.85
CA GLY A 46 -6.32 15.84 -1.67
C GLY A 46 -5.28 16.53 -0.76
N PRO A 47 -5.53 17.80 -0.40
CA PRO A 47 -4.52 18.68 0.19
C PRO A 47 -4.26 18.46 1.69
N ASP A 48 -5.05 17.66 2.38
CA ASP A 48 -4.87 17.41 3.81
C ASP A 48 -3.94 16.21 4.04
N GLY A 49 -2.83 16.40 4.76
CA GLY A 49 -1.90 15.32 5.10
C GLY A 49 -2.55 14.23 5.95
N GLU A 50 -2.05 12.99 5.84
CA GLU A 50 -2.53 11.81 6.59
C GLU A 50 -4.05 11.61 6.54
N THR A 51 -4.67 12.00 5.42
CA THR A 51 -6.13 12.00 5.25
C THR A 51 -6.50 11.22 3.99
N THR A 52 -7.56 10.41 4.05
CA THR A 52 -8.14 9.74 2.88
C THR A 52 -9.23 10.62 2.26
N THR A 53 -9.56 10.37 0.99
CA THR A 53 -10.60 11.12 0.27
C THR A 53 -11.94 11.11 0.99
N CYS A 54 -12.31 10.01 1.67
CA CYS A 54 -13.57 9.95 2.43
C CYS A 54 -13.55 10.77 3.73
N GLN A 55 -12.38 11.15 4.21
CA GLN A 55 -12.20 12.00 5.39
C GLN A 55 -11.88 13.46 5.04
N LEU A 56 -11.62 13.76 3.77
CA LEU A 56 -11.46 15.13 3.28
C LEU A 56 -12.81 15.84 3.30
N HIS A 57 -12.87 16.99 3.97
CA HIS A 57 -14.11 17.75 4.09
C HIS A 57 -14.17 18.94 3.13
N MET A 58 -15.37 19.20 2.56
CA MET A 58 -15.61 20.29 1.61
C MET A 58 -15.38 21.69 2.21
N ARG A 59 -15.41 21.84 3.53
CA ARG A 59 -15.02 23.10 4.21
C ARG A 59 -13.56 23.51 3.97
N ARG A 60 -12.73 22.59 3.46
CA ARG A 60 -11.34 22.87 3.05
C ARG A 60 -11.27 23.79 1.83
N TYR A 61 -12.28 23.75 1.00
CA TYR A 61 -12.35 24.50 -0.25
C TYR A 61 -13.17 25.77 -0.08
N ARG A 62 -12.78 26.84 -0.80
CA ARG A 62 -13.55 28.07 -0.83
C ARG A 62 -14.78 27.89 -1.70
N ASP A 63 -15.83 28.66 -1.38
CA ASP A 63 -17.03 28.70 -2.23
C ASP A 63 -16.67 29.19 -3.64
N GLY A 64 -17.19 28.53 -4.68
CA GLY A 64 -16.87 28.80 -6.07
C GLY A 64 -15.50 28.26 -6.56
N ALA A 65 -14.77 27.50 -5.74
CA ALA A 65 -13.53 26.88 -6.20
C ALA A 65 -13.77 25.84 -7.30
N THR A 66 -12.85 25.79 -8.25
CA THR A 66 -12.78 24.69 -9.24
C THR A 66 -11.85 23.62 -8.69
N ILE A 67 -12.30 22.38 -8.67
CA ILE A 67 -11.57 21.23 -8.15
C ILE A 67 -11.37 20.23 -9.29
N THR A 68 -10.13 19.82 -9.54
CA THR A 68 -9.79 18.80 -10.53
C THR A 68 -9.71 17.43 -9.83
N VAL A 69 -10.44 16.44 -10.35
CA VAL A 69 -10.45 15.08 -9.81
C VAL A 69 -10.00 14.10 -10.88
N GLU A 70 -9.05 13.25 -10.56
CA GLU A 70 -8.48 12.27 -11.48
C GLU A 70 -8.33 10.90 -10.80
N PRO A 71 -8.30 9.79 -11.56
CA PRO A 71 -7.99 8.47 -11.02
C PRO A 71 -6.50 8.36 -10.60
N PHE A 72 -6.18 7.41 -9.72
CA PHE A 72 -4.78 7.03 -9.45
C PHE A 72 -4.19 6.32 -10.66
N ARG A 73 -3.59 7.06 -11.58
CA ARG A 73 -3.02 6.51 -12.81
C ARG A 73 -1.58 6.06 -12.61
N ALA A 74 -1.31 4.78 -12.91
CA ALA A 74 0.01 4.21 -13.07
C ALA A 74 -0.08 3.07 -14.10
N ASN A 75 1.02 2.64 -14.69
CA ASN A 75 0.99 1.50 -15.59
C ASN A 75 0.43 0.24 -14.90
N ALA A 76 0.76 0.05 -13.63
CA ALA A 76 0.26 -1.06 -12.81
C ALA A 76 -1.18 -0.82 -12.27
N PHE A 77 -1.77 0.37 -12.48
CA PHE A 77 -3.14 0.72 -12.12
C PHE A 77 -3.90 1.23 -13.36
N PRO A 78 -4.23 0.37 -14.32
CA PRO A 78 -4.97 0.79 -15.49
C PRO A 78 -6.35 1.32 -15.12
N VAL A 79 -6.79 2.36 -15.82
CA VAL A 79 -8.13 2.92 -15.63
C VAL A 79 -9.17 1.95 -16.19
N VAL A 80 -10.11 1.55 -15.35
CA VAL A 80 -11.24 0.70 -15.72
C VAL A 80 -12.37 1.57 -16.32
N ARG A 81 -12.76 2.62 -15.58
CA ARG A 81 -13.79 3.56 -16.00
C ARG A 81 -13.76 4.80 -15.11
N ASP A 82 -13.86 5.98 -15.68
CA ASP A 82 -13.93 7.28 -15.01
C ASP A 82 -12.82 7.43 -13.94
N LEU A 83 -13.16 7.34 -12.65
CA LEU A 83 -12.22 7.45 -11.53
C LEU A 83 -11.78 6.09 -10.95
N VAL A 84 -12.28 4.99 -11.50
CA VAL A 84 -11.98 3.63 -11.04
C VAL A 84 -10.76 3.09 -11.75
N VAL A 85 -9.81 2.54 -10.98
CA VAL A 85 -8.61 1.87 -11.48
C VAL A 85 -8.53 0.42 -10.98
N ASP A 86 -7.92 -0.46 -11.78
CA ASP A 86 -7.61 -1.82 -11.35
C ASP A 86 -6.35 -1.81 -10.46
N ARG A 87 -6.51 -2.19 -9.19
CA ARG A 87 -5.42 -2.32 -8.21
C ARG A 87 -5.08 -3.77 -7.87
N SER A 88 -5.55 -4.72 -8.65
CA SER A 88 -5.29 -6.16 -8.44
C SER A 88 -3.80 -6.53 -8.41
N ALA A 89 -2.93 -5.68 -8.97
CA ALA A 89 -1.48 -5.80 -8.82
C ALA A 89 -1.04 -5.82 -7.34
N PHE A 90 -1.68 -5.03 -6.47
CA PHE A 90 -1.42 -5.06 -5.03
C PHE A 90 -1.87 -6.37 -4.40
N ASP A 91 -3.01 -6.91 -4.80
CA ASP A 91 -3.52 -8.18 -4.30
C ASP A 91 -2.56 -9.33 -4.66
N ARG A 92 -2.03 -9.33 -5.89
CA ARG A 92 -1.03 -10.32 -6.32
C ARG A 92 0.28 -10.21 -5.54
N ILE A 93 0.73 -9.00 -5.21
CA ILE A 93 1.89 -8.80 -4.32
C ILE A 93 1.58 -9.37 -2.92
N ILE A 94 0.43 -9.04 -2.33
CA ILE A 94 0.06 -9.59 -1.02
C ILE A 94 -0.03 -11.12 -1.06
N ALA A 95 -0.63 -11.69 -2.10
CA ALA A 95 -0.74 -13.14 -2.28
C ALA A 95 0.64 -13.83 -2.38
N ALA A 96 1.69 -13.14 -2.84
CA ALA A 96 3.04 -13.68 -2.92
C ALA A 96 3.74 -13.90 -1.56
N GLY A 97 3.24 -13.32 -0.47
CA GLY A 97 3.85 -13.51 0.86
C GLY A 97 3.50 -12.44 1.90
N GLY A 98 2.53 -11.57 1.62
CA GLY A 98 2.10 -10.51 2.52
C GLY A 98 1.29 -10.99 3.74
N PHE A 99 1.42 -12.24 4.13
CA PHE A 99 0.70 -12.89 5.23
C PHE A 99 1.61 -13.86 5.98
N ILE A 100 1.11 -14.49 7.04
CA ILE A 100 1.79 -15.56 7.79
C ILE A 100 1.11 -16.86 7.44
N SER A 101 1.87 -17.84 6.90
CA SER A 101 1.34 -19.16 6.51
C SER A 101 1.78 -20.29 7.46
N VAL A 102 2.84 -20.08 8.23
CA VAL A 102 3.33 -21.08 9.19
C VAL A 102 2.50 -21.09 10.47
N ASN A 103 2.36 -22.27 11.07
CA ASN A 103 1.79 -22.38 12.42
C ASN A 103 2.79 -21.81 13.43
N THR A 104 2.41 -20.71 14.09
CA THR A 104 3.24 -20.03 15.09
C THR A 104 3.02 -20.55 16.52
N GLY A 105 2.25 -21.60 16.68
CA GLY A 105 1.99 -22.26 17.98
C GLY A 105 0.93 -21.55 18.83
N SER A 106 0.92 -21.88 20.12
CA SER A 106 0.02 -21.29 21.11
C SER A 106 0.54 -19.95 21.64
N ALA A 107 -0.26 -19.30 22.49
CA ALA A 107 0.19 -18.12 23.23
C ALA A 107 1.49 -18.45 24.02
N PRO A 108 2.44 -17.51 24.11
CA PRO A 108 3.66 -17.72 24.86
C PRO A 108 3.38 -17.89 26.35
N GLU A 109 4.29 -18.57 27.03
CA GLU A 109 4.29 -18.69 28.50
C GLU A 109 4.21 -17.31 29.18
N ALA A 110 3.51 -17.22 30.31
CA ALA A 110 3.29 -15.97 31.04
C ALA A 110 4.60 -15.27 31.45
N ASN A 111 5.67 -16.04 31.65
CA ASN A 111 6.99 -15.53 32.01
C ASN A 111 7.92 -15.31 30.82
N SER A 112 7.45 -15.47 29.59
CA SER A 112 8.23 -15.20 28.40
C SER A 112 8.60 -13.72 28.29
N LEU A 113 9.79 -13.40 27.77
CA LEU A 113 10.18 -12.03 27.50
C LEU A 113 9.30 -11.47 26.37
N PRO A 114 8.60 -10.35 26.60
CA PRO A 114 7.76 -9.74 25.57
C PRO A 114 8.64 -9.15 24.45
N VAL A 115 8.04 -8.94 23.29
CA VAL A 115 8.65 -8.14 22.22
C VAL A 115 8.93 -6.73 22.75
N ALA A 116 10.14 -6.21 22.56
CA ALA A 116 10.48 -4.85 22.98
C ALA A 116 9.52 -3.84 22.35
N LYS A 117 8.97 -2.92 23.17
CA LYS A 117 7.95 -1.95 22.75
C LYS A 117 8.35 -1.17 21.48
N PRO A 118 9.57 -0.61 21.34
CA PRO A 118 9.92 0.12 20.10
C PRO A 118 9.84 -0.74 18.84
N ARG A 119 10.16 -2.04 18.95
CA ARG A 119 10.05 -2.99 17.84
C ARG A 119 8.58 -3.30 17.49
N ALA A 120 7.76 -3.46 18.51
CA ALA A 120 6.34 -3.69 18.33
C ALA A 120 5.65 -2.46 17.73
N ASP A 121 5.96 -1.26 18.24
CA ASP A 121 5.43 0.01 17.72
C ASP A 121 5.80 0.18 16.23
N GLU A 122 7.07 -0.01 15.86
CA GLU A 122 7.50 0.06 14.46
C GLU A 122 6.78 -0.96 13.58
N ALA A 123 6.51 -2.17 14.08
CA ALA A 123 5.72 -3.17 13.36
C ALA A 123 4.29 -2.70 13.14
N MET A 124 3.65 -2.13 14.16
CA MET A 124 2.26 -1.67 14.11
C MET A 124 2.10 -0.42 13.25
N ASP A 125 3.05 0.51 13.29
CA ASP A 125 3.07 1.67 12.38
C ASP A 125 3.05 1.22 10.91
N ASN A 126 3.82 0.19 10.58
CA ASN A 126 3.81 -0.40 9.22
C ASN A 126 2.54 -1.22 8.92
N ALA A 127 1.94 -1.84 9.95
CA ALA A 127 0.67 -2.56 9.81
C ALA A 127 -0.50 -1.64 9.46
N ALA A 128 -0.40 -0.34 9.76
CA ALA A 128 -1.42 0.65 9.44
C ALA A 128 -1.66 0.86 7.93
N CYS A 129 -0.81 0.30 7.06
CA CYS A 129 -0.98 0.40 5.61
C CYS A 129 -2.31 -0.22 5.15
N ILE A 130 -3.15 0.59 4.50
CA ILE A 130 -4.47 0.20 3.98
C ILE A 130 -4.48 -0.17 2.48
N GLY A 131 -3.32 -0.24 1.83
CA GLY A 131 -3.24 -0.63 0.42
C GLY A 131 -3.94 0.32 -0.56
N CYS A 132 -4.07 1.60 -0.22
CA CYS A 132 -4.83 2.56 -1.03
C CYS A 132 -4.19 2.90 -2.38
N GLY A 133 -2.86 2.81 -2.50
CA GLY A 133 -2.13 3.13 -3.73
C GLY A 133 -1.65 4.58 -3.84
N ALA A 134 -1.90 5.45 -2.84
CA ALA A 134 -1.46 6.85 -2.85
C ALA A 134 0.06 7.00 -3.04
N CYS A 135 0.84 6.10 -2.42
CA CYS A 135 2.30 6.07 -2.56
C CYS A 135 2.76 5.81 -4.00
N VAL A 136 2.02 5.02 -4.78
CA VAL A 136 2.30 4.78 -6.21
C VAL A 136 1.88 5.98 -7.03
N ALA A 137 0.67 6.49 -6.80
CA ALA A 137 0.11 7.61 -7.56
C ALA A 137 0.91 8.90 -7.40
N ALA A 138 1.48 9.16 -6.23
CA ALA A 138 2.32 10.32 -5.95
C ALA A 138 3.77 10.14 -6.41
N CYS A 139 4.22 8.92 -6.65
CA CYS A 139 5.60 8.66 -7.03
C CYS A 139 5.86 8.99 -8.50
N PRO A 140 6.88 9.82 -8.86
CA PRO A 140 7.21 10.09 -10.25
C PRO A 140 7.47 8.84 -11.09
N ASN A 141 7.96 7.78 -10.45
CA ASN A 141 8.25 6.50 -11.09
C ASN A 141 7.13 5.46 -10.91
N ALA A 142 6.02 5.80 -10.29
CA ALA A 142 4.94 4.86 -9.94
C ALA A 142 5.46 3.62 -9.19
N SER A 143 6.38 3.81 -8.23
CA SER A 143 7.00 2.72 -7.46
C SER A 143 6.09 2.24 -6.32
N ALA A 144 5.95 0.92 -6.15
CA ALA A 144 5.24 0.32 -5.03
C ALA A 144 6.14 0.06 -3.80
N MET A 145 7.35 0.61 -3.79
CA MET A 145 8.38 0.30 -2.78
C MET A 145 7.89 0.55 -1.34
N LEU A 146 7.16 1.66 -1.08
CA LEU A 146 6.65 1.94 0.27
C LEU A 146 5.58 0.92 0.69
N PHE A 147 4.70 0.49 -0.22
CA PHE A 147 3.68 -0.52 0.04
C PHE A 147 4.31 -1.86 0.42
N VAL A 148 5.29 -2.34 -0.37
CA VAL A 148 6.00 -3.59 -0.09
C VAL A 148 6.83 -3.46 1.18
N ALA A 149 7.51 -2.32 1.39
CA ALA A 149 8.31 -2.05 2.59
C ALA A 149 7.48 -2.08 3.87
N ALA A 150 6.26 -1.54 3.83
CA ALA A 150 5.33 -1.59 4.96
C ALA A 150 5.02 -3.05 5.34
N LYS A 151 4.74 -3.91 4.37
CA LYS A 151 4.40 -5.32 4.63
C LYS A 151 5.61 -6.12 5.11
N VAL A 152 6.78 -5.94 4.50
CA VAL A 152 8.04 -6.57 4.93
C VAL A 152 8.41 -6.14 6.35
N SER A 153 8.30 -4.84 6.66
CA SER A 153 8.61 -4.31 8.00
C SER A 153 7.62 -4.82 9.05
N HIS A 154 6.32 -4.75 8.78
CA HIS A 154 5.27 -5.25 9.67
C HIS A 154 5.56 -6.69 10.10
N LEU A 155 5.65 -7.61 9.13
CA LEU A 155 5.78 -9.04 9.41
C LEU A 155 7.20 -9.42 9.86
N GLY A 156 8.23 -8.78 9.34
CA GLY A 156 9.63 -9.07 9.69
C GLY A 156 10.06 -8.56 11.07
N LEU A 157 9.31 -7.65 11.69
CA LEU A 157 9.57 -7.16 13.04
C LEU A 157 8.90 -8.00 14.14
N LEU A 158 7.93 -8.82 13.77
CA LEU A 158 7.18 -9.66 14.70
C LEU A 158 7.72 -11.10 14.70
N PRO A 159 7.73 -11.79 15.86
CA PRO A 159 8.18 -13.18 15.95
C PRO A 159 7.40 -14.12 15.01
N GLN A 160 6.11 -13.89 14.81
CA GLN A 160 5.26 -14.70 13.96
C GLN A 160 5.71 -14.69 12.48
N GLY A 161 6.31 -13.60 12.04
CA GLY A 161 6.81 -13.44 10.67
C GLY A 161 8.23 -13.94 10.43
N GLU A 162 8.96 -14.27 11.49
CA GLU A 162 10.39 -14.65 11.43
C GLU A 162 10.66 -15.91 10.59
N PRO A 163 9.87 -17.00 10.69
CA PRO A 163 10.15 -18.21 9.91
C PRO A 163 10.14 -18.01 8.39
N GLU A 164 9.35 -17.07 7.91
CA GLU A 164 9.17 -16.79 6.47
C GLU A 164 9.87 -15.51 6.02
N ARG A 165 10.63 -14.86 6.89
CA ARG A 165 11.18 -13.51 6.68
C ARG A 165 11.97 -13.37 5.39
N GLU A 166 12.92 -14.27 5.13
CA GLU A 166 13.79 -14.22 3.95
C GLU A 166 13.02 -14.58 2.67
N ALA A 167 12.25 -15.66 2.69
CA ALA A 167 11.42 -16.06 1.55
C ALA A 167 10.39 -14.97 1.19
N ARG A 168 9.78 -14.36 2.19
CA ARG A 168 8.79 -13.29 2.02
C ARG A 168 9.36 -12.09 1.28
N VAL A 169 10.51 -11.56 1.71
CA VAL A 169 11.06 -10.37 1.08
C VAL A 169 11.43 -10.62 -0.39
N LEU A 170 11.99 -11.77 -0.70
CA LEU A 170 12.32 -12.15 -2.08
C LEU A 170 11.06 -12.28 -2.93
N ALA A 171 10.04 -12.99 -2.45
CA ALA A 171 8.79 -13.19 -3.17
C ALA A 171 8.01 -11.89 -3.40
N LEU A 172 7.94 -11.00 -2.39
CA LEU A 172 7.24 -9.72 -2.52
C LEU A 172 7.95 -8.76 -3.49
N VAL A 173 9.29 -8.71 -3.49
CA VAL A 173 10.05 -7.89 -4.43
C VAL A 173 9.90 -8.45 -5.85
N GLU A 174 10.05 -9.75 -6.04
CA GLU A 174 9.84 -10.39 -7.35
C GLU A 174 8.42 -10.13 -7.88
N ALA A 175 7.40 -10.23 -7.04
CA ALA A 175 6.03 -9.94 -7.44
C ALA A 175 5.87 -8.46 -7.83
N MET A 176 6.43 -7.52 -7.06
CA MET A 176 6.41 -6.09 -7.37
C MET A 176 7.05 -5.80 -8.74
N ASP A 177 8.19 -6.41 -9.03
CA ASP A 177 8.91 -6.23 -10.30
C ASP A 177 8.08 -6.78 -11.48
N ARG A 178 7.43 -7.93 -11.31
CA ARG A 178 6.55 -8.52 -12.34
C ARG A 178 5.30 -7.70 -12.64
N GLU A 179 4.76 -7.02 -11.65
CA GLU A 179 3.55 -6.18 -11.82
C GLU A 179 3.83 -4.85 -12.55
N GLY A 180 5.06 -4.57 -12.91
CA GLY A 180 5.43 -3.40 -13.71
C GLY A 180 5.43 -2.08 -12.93
N PHE A 181 5.62 -2.12 -11.63
CA PHE A 181 5.90 -0.93 -10.84
C PHE A 181 7.30 -0.40 -11.13
N GLY A 182 7.44 0.93 -11.17
CA GLY A 182 8.72 1.57 -11.42
C GLY A 182 9.69 1.48 -10.24
N ASN A 183 10.98 1.70 -10.54
CA ASN A 183 12.04 1.65 -9.54
C ASN A 183 12.02 2.87 -8.60
N CYS A 184 12.32 2.63 -7.33
CA CYS A 184 12.46 3.71 -6.35
C CYS A 184 13.75 4.49 -6.55
N THR A 185 13.64 5.81 -6.68
CA THR A 185 14.77 6.75 -6.76
C THR A 185 14.80 7.73 -5.58
N ASN A 186 14.16 7.37 -4.46
CA ASN A 186 14.19 8.08 -3.18
C ASN A 186 13.68 9.54 -3.24
N HIS A 187 12.60 9.79 -4.00
CA HIS A 187 11.93 11.11 -4.01
C HIS A 187 11.13 11.38 -2.71
N TYR A 188 10.72 10.32 -2.01
CA TYR A 188 9.96 10.37 -0.75
C TYR A 188 8.54 10.95 -0.83
N GLU A 189 8.04 11.30 -2.00
CA GLU A 189 6.65 11.74 -2.21
C GLU A 189 5.62 10.73 -1.68
N CYS A 190 5.99 9.45 -1.72
CA CYS A 190 5.17 8.37 -1.19
C CYS A 190 4.87 8.49 0.31
N GLY A 191 5.82 9.00 1.10
CA GLY A 191 5.61 9.25 2.53
C GLY A 191 4.69 10.44 2.77
N ALA A 192 4.90 11.54 2.03
CA ALA A 192 4.09 12.75 2.14
C ALA A 192 2.61 12.49 1.74
N ALA A 193 2.40 11.62 0.74
CA ALA A 193 1.06 11.28 0.27
C ALA A 193 0.36 10.18 1.06
N CYS A 194 1.06 9.53 2.01
CA CYS A 194 0.50 8.39 2.72
C CYS A 194 -0.56 8.81 3.75
N PRO A 195 -1.85 8.39 3.61
CA PRO A 195 -2.90 8.76 4.54
C PRO A 195 -2.78 8.07 5.91
N LYS A 196 -1.80 7.17 6.06
CA LYS A 196 -1.53 6.41 7.29
C LYS A 196 -0.13 6.68 7.87
N GLY A 197 0.60 7.67 7.34
CA GLY A 197 1.90 8.05 7.87
C GLY A 197 2.94 6.94 7.84
N ILE A 198 2.88 5.99 6.87
CA ILE A 198 3.86 4.89 6.80
C ILE A 198 5.27 5.47 6.66
N PRO A 199 6.20 5.11 7.58
CA PRO A 199 7.54 5.68 7.58
C PRO A 199 8.34 5.31 6.33
N VAL A 200 8.92 6.29 5.63
CA VAL A 200 9.81 6.04 4.48
C VAL A 200 11.08 5.27 4.88
N ALA A 201 11.46 5.30 6.15
CA ALA A 201 12.54 4.48 6.70
C ALA A 201 12.31 2.98 6.49
N SER A 202 11.07 2.54 6.32
CA SER A 202 10.71 1.16 6.01
C SER A 202 11.29 0.70 4.67
N ILE A 203 11.51 1.61 3.71
CA ILE A 203 12.19 1.32 2.43
C ILE A 203 13.64 0.89 2.70
N ALA A 204 14.35 1.58 3.59
CA ALA A 204 15.71 1.19 3.96
C ALA A 204 15.74 -0.18 4.67
N ARG A 205 14.71 -0.51 5.46
CA ARG A 205 14.56 -1.84 6.05
C ARG A 205 14.35 -2.89 4.96
N LEU A 206 13.41 -2.69 4.05
CA LEU A 206 13.19 -3.61 2.92
C LEU A 206 14.50 -3.91 2.19
N ASN A 207 15.27 -2.88 1.85
CA ASN A 207 16.53 -3.06 1.13
C ASN A 207 17.54 -3.91 1.93
N ARG A 208 17.63 -3.70 3.26
CA ARG A 208 18.48 -4.54 4.12
C ARG A 208 18.01 -5.98 4.20
N GLU A 209 16.71 -6.20 4.35
CA GLU A 209 16.11 -7.55 4.38
C GLU A 209 16.34 -8.29 3.05
N PHE A 210 16.14 -7.57 1.93
CA PHE A 210 16.37 -8.14 0.60
C PHE A 210 17.83 -8.53 0.38
N LEU A 211 18.78 -7.65 0.69
CA LEU A 211 20.21 -7.94 0.58
C LEU A 211 20.61 -9.12 1.46
N ARG A 212 20.11 -9.16 2.70
CA ARG A 212 20.36 -10.27 3.62
C ARG A 212 19.85 -11.58 3.05
N ALA A 213 18.59 -11.61 2.60
CA ALA A 213 17.97 -12.80 2.03
C ALA A 213 18.68 -13.26 0.73
N ALA A 214 19.07 -12.33 -0.14
CA ALA A 214 19.78 -12.65 -1.38
C ALA A 214 21.18 -13.23 -1.12
N LEU A 215 21.85 -12.81 -0.04
CA LEU A 215 23.19 -13.34 0.33
C LEU A 215 23.10 -14.66 1.10
N SER A 216 22.01 -14.90 1.87
CA SER A 216 21.81 -16.14 2.62
C SER A 216 21.25 -17.27 1.76
N SER A 217 20.53 -16.97 0.68
CA SER A 217 20.08 -17.94 -0.28
C SER A 217 21.27 -18.42 -1.13
N SER A 218 22.03 -19.39 -0.61
CA SER A 218 23.02 -20.12 -1.43
C SER A 218 22.27 -20.75 -2.61
N PRO A 219 22.81 -20.70 -3.84
CA PRO A 219 22.19 -21.38 -4.98
C PRO A 219 22.02 -22.87 -4.62
N PRO A 220 20.92 -23.52 -5.04
CA PRO A 220 20.74 -24.93 -4.80
C PRO A 220 21.99 -25.65 -5.32
N ARG A 221 22.68 -26.39 -4.45
CA ARG A 221 23.79 -27.25 -4.85
C ARG A 221 23.26 -28.10 -6.01
N ALA A 222 23.85 -27.93 -7.20
CA ALA A 222 23.61 -28.81 -8.31
C ALA A 222 23.78 -30.23 -7.77
N ALA A 223 22.72 -31.03 -7.82
CA ALA A 223 22.81 -32.44 -7.49
C ALA A 223 23.86 -33.01 -8.41
N ASN A 224 25.02 -33.37 -7.84
CA ASN A 224 26.00 -34.16 -8.56
C ASN A 224 25.29 -35.43 -9.05
N SER A 225 25.03 -35.49 -10.35
CA SER A 225 24.80 -36.75 -11.05
C SER A 225 26.13 -37.46 -11.06
N ALA A 226 26.46 -38.11 -9.92
CA ALA A 226 27.52 -39.11 -9.86
C ALA A 226 26.90 -40.42 -10.37
N GLY A 227 27.26 -40.78 -11.49
CA GLY A 227 27.70 -42.00 -12.11
C GLY A 227 27.03 -43.32 -11.72
N ALA A 228 26.50 -43.97 -12.70
CA ALA A 228 26.85 -45.34 -13.08
C ALA A 228 26.27 -45.64 -14.44
#